data_1a0581814e27269a3cb794b3fba83768
#
_entry.id   1a0581814e27269a3cb794b3fba83768
#
_cell.length_a   1.000
_cell.length_b   1.000
_cell.length_c   1.000
_cell.angle_alpha   90.00
_cell.angle_beta   90.00
_cell.angle_gamma   90.00
#
_symmetry.space_group_name_H-M   'P 1'
#
loop_
_entity.id
_entity.type
_entity.pdbx_description
1 polymer ?
#
loop_
_entity_poly.entity_id
_entity_poly.type
_entity_poly.pdbx_seq_one_letter_code
_entity_poly.pdbx_strand_id
1 'polypeptide(L)'
;MGGRTRAIMFDPNDPSNNKVWAAGVTGGLWYNDDISNIDSRWVAVNDFWDNLSVSQIIYDPLDTETFYVATGEANTALITYRESSSRGIGIWKSNDAGLTWSLLPSTAEFQYVTDMAAKQVNNEVEIYASVVSGTYQGQDHESAPSDGLFKSLNGGQTWTQVLPDIPSTDIPYSPSDIEITASGNIIVGTMKNLDGDGGAAILTSTTGDSDSWSISNQFQLLIESNSNYNIPGRIIFSSCTSNPNIVY
;
A
#
# COMPACT_ATOMS: atom_id res chain seq x y z
N MET A 1 5.08 20.64 4.42
CA MET A 1 4.43 19.42 3.90
C MET A 1 3.12 19.84 3.24
N GLY A 2 2.91 19.51 1.98
CA GLY A 2 1.67 19.82 1.24
C GLY A 2 0.91 18.55 0.92
N GLY A 3 -0.43 18.64 0.76
CA GLY A 3 -1.28 17.51 0.43
C GLY A 3 -1.74 16.68 1.64
N ARG A 4 -2.44 15.56 1.34
CA ARG A 4 -2.90 14.62 2.37
C ARG A 4 -1.74 13.73 2.83
N THR A 5 -1.55 13.59 4.13
CA THR A 5 -0.66 12.57 4.69
C THR A 5 -1.30 11.19 4.50
N ARG A 6 -0.55 10.25 3.94
CA ARG A 6 -0.99 8.89 3.64
C ARG A 6 -0.33 7.85 4.52
N ALA A 7 0.94 8.04 4.82
CA ALA A 7 1.67 7.11 5.66
C ALA A 7 2.47 7.83 6.73
N ILE A 8 2.61 7.18 7.86
CA ILE A 8 3.45 7.59 8.98
C ILE A 8 4.20 6.33 9.45
N MET A 9 5.52 6.46 9.61
CA MET A 9 6.35 5.39 10.15
C MET A 9 7.26 5.96 11.24
N PHE A 10 7.26 5.35 12.41
CA PHE A 10 8.30 5.59 13.39
C PHE A 10 9.60 4.95 12.91
N ASP A 11 10.71 5.68 13.00
CA ASP A 11 12.01 5.18 12.54
C ASP A 11 12.44 3.98 13.40
N PRO A 12 12.63 2.78 12.81
CA PRO A 12 12.99 1.60 13.58
C PRO A 12 14.40 1.70 14.20
N ASN A 13 15.23 2.65 13.75
CA ASN A 13 16.58 2.88 14.24
C ASN A 13 16.64 3.91 15.37
N ASP A 14 15.51 4.54 15.72
CA ASP A 14 15.41 5.44 16.85
C ASP A 14 14.80 4.73 18.07
N PRO A 15 15.60 4.34 19.09
CA PRO A 15 15.11 3.65 20.27
C PRO A 15 14.21 4.52 21.16
N SER A 16 14.20 5.83 20.96
CA SER A 16 13.33 6.76 21.68
C SER A 16 11.93 6.90 21.05
N ASN A 17 11.74 6.38 19.86
CA ASN A 17 10.52 6.50 19.06
C ASN A 17 10.07 7.97 18.84
N ASN A 18 11.00 8.86 18.70
CA ASN A 18 10.72 10.28 18.45
C ASN A 18 10.94 10.67 16.99
N LYS A 19 11.78 9.94 16.26
CA LYS A 19 11.97 10.16 14.83
C LYS A 19 10.85 9.53 14.02
N VAL A 20 10.21 10.33 13.17
CA VAL A 20 9.04 9.95 12.40
C VAL A 20 9.21 10.33 10.94
N TRP A 21 8.85 9.41 10.07
CA TRP A 21 8.70 9.61 8.63
C TRP A 21 7.22 9.85 8.30
N ALA A 22 6.95 10.78 7.40
CA ALA A 22 5.59 11.08 6.92
C ALA A 22 5.57 11.23 5.41
N ALA A 23 4.58 10.63 4.78
CA ALA A 23 4.40 10.62 3.34
C ALA A 23 3.13 11.35 2.93
N GLY A 24 3.23 12.17 1.89
CA GLY A 24 2.13 12.94 1.34
C GLY A 24 1.81 12.58 -0.10
N VAL A 25 0.52 12.55 -0.45
CA VAL A 25 0.02 12.22 -1.80
C VAL A 25 0.60 13.08 -2.90
N THR A 26 0.90 14.33 -2.60
CA THR A 26 1.48 15.30 -3.54
C THR A 26 2.62 16.10 -2.92
N GLY A 27 3.07 15.68 -1.74
CA GLY A 27 4.06 16.42 -0.96
C GLY A 27 5.37 15.67 -0.72
N GLY A 28 5.54 14.48 -1.31
CA GLY A 28 6.74 13.68 -1.15
C GLY A 28 6.91 13.07 0.23
N LEU A 29 8.14 12.66 0.54
CA LEU A 29 8.55 12.04 1.78
C LEU A 29 9.27 13.06 2.67
N TRP A 30 8.92 13.08 3.95
CA TRP A 30 9.44 13.97 4.97
C TRP A 30 9.81 13.18 6.22
N TYR A 31 10.72 13.71 7.01
CA TYR A 31 10.99 13.19 8.35
C TYR A 31 11.10 14.33 9.37
N ASN A 32 10.91 13.97 10.63
CA ASN A 32 11.16 14.81 11.78
C ASN A 32 11.98 13.99 12.77
N ASP A 33 13.14 14.52 13.20
CA ASP A 33 14.07 13.80 14.07
C ASP A 33 13.58 13.69 15.52
N ASP A 34 12.67 14.56 15.96
CA ASP A 34 12.11 14.52 17.32
C ASP A 34 10.74 15.19 17.38
N ILE A 35 9.68 14.40 17.17
CA ILE A 35 8.29 14.89 17.25
C ILE A 35 7.86 15.30 18.67
N SER A 36 8.62 14.93 19.72
CA SER A 36 8.35 15.35 21.09
C SER A 36 8.81 16.79 21.35
N ASN A 37 9.70 17.32 20.51
CA ASN A 37 10.23 18.68 20.60
C ASN A 37 9.44 19.62 19.68
N ILE A 38 8.76 20.61 20.26
CA ILE A 38 7.95 21.59 19.52
C ILE A 38 8.78 22.43 18.53
N ASP A 39 10.09 22.58 18.76
CA ASP A 39 10.99 23.34 17.90
C ASP A 39 11.60 22.48 16.77
N SER A 40 11.39 21.17 16.78
CA SER A 40 11.85 20.27 15.74
C SER A 40 11.09 20.53 14.43
N ARG A 41 11.79 20.43 13.31
CA ARG A 41 11.26 20.76 11.99
C ARG A 41 11.12 19.52 11.13
N TRP A 42 10.11 19.54 10.27
CA TRP A 42 10.00 18.59 9.19
C TRP A 42 11.00 18.91 8.09
N VAL A 43 11.72 17.89 7.65
CA VAL A 43 12.74 17.96 6.60
C VAL A 43 12.26 17.16 5.42
N ALA A 44 12.24 17.76 4.23
CA ALA A 44 11.95 17.04 2.98
C ALA A 44 13.12 16.11 2.65
N VAL A 45 12.83 14.87 2.29
CA VAL A 45 13.87 13.91 1.89
C VAL A 45 14.51 14.34 0.58
N ASN A 46 13.68 14.59 -0.44
CA ASN A 46 14.14 15.09 -1.73
C ASN A 46 12.96 15.66 -2.53
N ASP A 47 13.00 16.96 -2.82
CA ASP A 47 11.96 17.61 -3.63
C ASP A 47 12.12 17.36 -5.15
N PHE A 48 13.20 16.70 -5.55
CA PHE A 48 13.56 16.44 -6.95
C PHE A 48 13.35 14.99 -7.36
N TRP A 49 12.63 14.18 -6.56
CA TRP A 49 12.19 12.87 -7.01
C TRP A 49 11.27 13.01 -8.23
N ASP A 50 11.38 12.08 -9.15
CA ASP A 50 10.54 12.06 -10.36
C ASP A 50 9.04 11.97 -10.03
N ASN A 51 8.72 11.55 -8.80
CA ASN A 51 7.36 11.45 -8.30
C ASN A 51 7.26 11.78 -6.81
N LEU A 52 6.38 12.71 -6.46
CA LEU A 52 6.11 13.13 -5.08
C LEU A 52 4.82 12.51 -4.51
N SER A 53 4.18 11.60 -5.25
CA SER A 53 2.97 10.90 -4.80
C SER A 53 3.33 9.69 -3.96
N VAL A 54 3.60 9.89 -2.68
CA VAL A 54 3.98 8.82 -1.77
C VAL A 54 2.74 8.31 -1.03
N SER A 55 2.48 7.01 -1.16
CA SER A 55 1.32 6.32 -0.58
C SER A 55 1.64 5.55 0.70
N GLN A 56 2.83 4.94 0.79
CA GLN A 56 3.25 4.15 1.95
C GLN A 56 4.75 4.20 2.14
N ILE A 57 5.19 4.00 3.38
CA ILE A 57 6.59 3.74 3.77
C ILE A 57 6.63 2.58 4.75
N ILE A 58 7.50 1.61 4.50
CA ILE A 58 7.76 0.47 5.37
C ILE A 58 9.27 0.23 5.51
N TYR A 59 9.66 -0.59 6.47
CA TYR A 59 11.03 -1.05 6.62
C TYR A 59 11.10 -2.59 6.59
N ASP A 60 12.28 -3.12 6.33
CA ASP A 60 12.59 -4.54 6.38
C ASP A 60 12.77 -4.97 7.85
N PRO A 61 11.95 -5.89 8.40
CA PRO A 61 12.03 -6.26 9.80
C PRO A 61 13.32 -7.02 10.19
N LEU A 62 14.10 -7.52 9.22
CA LEU A 62 15.41 -8.14 9.47
C LEU A 62 16.58 -7.19 9.24
N ASP A 63 16.38 -6.09 8.53
CA ASP A 63 17.37 -5.07 8.24
C ASP A 63 16.75 -3.68 8.34
N THR A 64 16.75 -3.13 9.54
CA THR A 64 16.11 -1.84 9.83
C THR A 64 16.75 -0.63 9.14
N GLU A 65 17.86 -0.79 8.42
CA GLU A 65 18.42 0.23 7.52
C GLU A 65 17.78 0.19 6.13
N THR A 66 17.08 -0.90 5.79
CA THR A 66 16.39 -1.04 4.50
C THR A 66 14.95 -0.56 4.58
N PHE A 67 14.62 0.50 3.81
CA PHE A 67 13.28 1.07 3.71
C PHE A 67 12.73 0.93 2.29
N TYR A 68 11.39 0.89 2.19
CA TYR A 68 10.66 0.90 0.93
C TYR A 68 9.60 1.99 0.95
N VAL A 69 9.46 2.70 -0.17
CA VAL A 69 8.47 3.76 -0.35
C VAL A 69 7.65 3.47 -1.59
N ALA A 70 6.35 3.33 -1.39
CA ALA A 70 5.38 3.15 -2.46
C ALA A 70 4.96 4.49 -3.06
N THR A 71 4.67 4.50 -4.37
CA THR A 71 4.19 5.69 -5.06
C THR A 71 2.89 5.44 -5.81
N GLY A 72 2.12 6.52 -6.00
CA GLY A 72 0.84 6.50 -6.68
C GLY A 72 -0.34 6.29 -5.73
N GLU A 73 -1.33 7.15 -5.81
CA GLU A 73 -2.60 6.97 -5.11
C GLU A 73 -3.73 6.85 -6.11
N ALA A 74 -4.27 5.64 -6.24
CA ALA A 74 -5.51 5.42 -6.94
C ALA A 74 -6.67 5.81 -6.02
N ASN A 75 -7.48 6.77 -6.44
CA ASN A 75 -8.73 7.08 -5.80
C ASN A 75 -9.85 6.95 -6.83
N THR A 76 -10.58 5.85 -6.76
CA THR A 76 -11.78 5.63 -7.56
C THR A 76 -12.94 6.46 -6.97
N ALA A 77 -12.82 7.79 -6.98
CA ALA A 77 -13.94 8.63 -6.64
C ALA A 77 -15.01 8.49 -7.73
N LEU A 78 -16.21 8.06 -7.33
CA LEU A 78 -17.39 7.98 -8.19
C LEU A 78 -17.82 9.35 -8.77
N ILE A 79 -17.15 10.41 -8.36
CA ILE A 79 -17.44 11.77 -8.78
C ILE A 79 -16.24 12.30 -9.57
N THR A 80 -16.33 12.20 -10.87
CA THR A 80 -15.29 12.45 -11.87
C THR A 80 -14.69 13.86 -11.88
N TYR A 81 -15.30 14.86 -11.24
CA TYR A 81 -14.76 16.21 -11.22
C TYR A 81 -13.77 16.49 -10.07
N ARG A 82 -13.49 15.50 -9.22
CA ARG A 82 -12.49 15.57 -8.15
C ARG A 82 -11.52 14.41 -8.27
N GLU A 83 -10.79 14.35 -9.35
CA GLU A 83 -9.67 13.44 -9.47
C GLU A 83 -8.63 13.81 -8.42
N SER A 84 -8.59 13.03 -7.35
CA SER A 84 -7.56 13.16 -6.31
C SER A 84 -6.47 12.11 -6.44
N SER A 85 -6.52 11.32 -7.51
CA SER A 85 -5.50 10.34 -7.86
C SER A 85 -4.22 11.04 -8.30
N SER A 86 -3.10 10.44 -8.00
CA SER A 86 -1.80 10.86 -8.48
C SER A 86 -1.03 9.62 -8.91
N ARG A 87 -0.67 9.56 -10.19
CA ARG A 87 0.08 8.45 -10.76
C ARG A 87 1.42 8.28 -10.06
N GLY A 88 1.80 7.04 -9.78
CA GLY A 88 3.10 6.64 -9.27
C GLY A 88 4.08 6.23 -10.36
N ILE A 89 5.25 5.79 -9.94
CA ILE A 89 6.33 5.25 -10.78
C ILE A 89 6.96 4.02 -10.14
N GLY A 90 6.20 3.24 -9.36
CA GLY A 90 6.70 2.06 -8.68
C GLY A 90 7.15 2.30 -7.25
N ILE A 91 8.12 1.52 -6.80
CA ILE A 91 8.60 1.46 -5.41
C ILE A 91 10.04 1.92 -5.35
N TRP A 92 10.34 2.82 -4.42
CA TRP A 92 11.69 3.27 -4.11
C TRP A 92 12.24 2.51 -2.92
N LYS A 93 13.55 2.21 -2.95
CA LYS A 93 14.27 1.51 -1.89
C LYS A 93 15.44 2.34 -1.40
N SER A 94 15.63 2.34 -0.08
CA SER A 94 16.84 2.78 0.60
C SER A 94 17.49 1.58 1.28
N ASN A 95 18.84 1.55 1.36
CA ASN A 95 19.61 0.57 2.14
C ASN A 95 20.52 1.27 3.18
N ASP A 96 20.19 2.50 3.55
CA ASP A 96 20.99 3.36 4.45
C ASP A 96 20.08 4.24 5.33
N ALA A 97 19.02 3.64 5.85
CA ALA A 97 18.04 4.28 6.73
C ALA A 97 17.46 5.59 6.17
N GLY A 98 17.22 5.62 4.85
CA GLY A 98 16.55 6.72 4.17
C GLY A 98 17.48 7.88 3.77
N LEU A 99 18.80 7.71 3.81
CA LEU A 99 19.74 8.73 3.35
C LEU A 99 19.80 8.82 1.83
N THR A 100 19.82 7.68 1.15
CA THR A 100 19.77 7.60 -0.31
C THR A 100 18.65 6.66 -0.80
N TRP A 101 18.12 6.95 -1.98
CA TRP A 101 16.98 6.23 -2.54
C TRP A 101 17.19 5.90 -4.01
N SER A 102 16.73 4.72 -4.41
CA SER A 102 16.74 4.28 -5.80
C SER A 102 15.42 3.59 -6.15
N LEU A 103 14.93 3.81 -7.36
CA LEU A 103 13.77 3.11 -7.89
C LEU A 103 14.10 1.62 -8.05
N LEU A 104 13.20 0.72 -7.62
CA LEU A 104 13.27 -0.69 -7.93
C LEU A 104 12.85 -0.92 -9.39
N PRO A 105 13.77 -1.30 -10.31
CA PRO A 105 13.44 -1.44 -11.73
C PRO A 105 12.33 -2.45 -12.02
N SER A 106 12.20 -3.47 -11.15
CA SER A 106 11.17 -4.52 -11.23
C SER A 106 9.75 -4.00 -11.02
N THR A 107 9.59 -2.76 -10.55
CA THR A 107 8.29 -2.13 -10.23
C THR A 107 7.99 -0.91 -11.10
N ALA A 108 8.79 -0.65 -12.12
CA ALA A 108 8.65 0.56 -12.95
C ALA A 108 7.28 0.69 -13.64
N GLU A 109 6.60 -0.44 -13.88
CA GLU A 109 5.26 -0.47 -14.47
C GLU A 109 4.12 -0.52 -13.43
N PHE A 110 4.41 -0.45 -12.13
CA PHE A 110 3.41 -0.32 -11.08
C PHE A 110 2.96 1.15 -11.02
N GLN A 111 1.83 1.46 -11.65
CA GLN A 111 1.33 2.83 -11.79
C GLN A 111 0.80 3.39 -10.49
N TYR A 112 0.18 2.53 -9.67
CA TYR A 112 -0.35 2.89 -8.36
C TYR A 112 -0.08 1.77 -7.37
N VAL A 113 0.75 2.03 -6.37
CA VAL A 113 0.96 1.14 -5.24
C VAL A 113 0.22 1.75 -4.05
N THR A 114 -0.96 1.23 -3.74
CA THR A 114 -1.89 1.79 -2.75
C THR A 114 -1.42 1.58 -1.33
N ASP A 115 -0.74 0.46 -1.08
CA ASP A 115 -0.22 0.09 0.22
C ASP A 115 0.90 -0.94 0.12
N MET A 116 1.67 -1.11 1.20
CA MET A 116 2.74 -2.11 1.33
C MET A 116 2.81 -2.64 2.76
N ALA A 117 3.20 -3.91 2.88
CA ALA A 117 3.50 -4.53 4.16
C ALA A 117 4.73 -5.45 4.04
N ALA A 118 5.43 -5.65 5.15
CA ALA A 118 6.51 -6.63 5.24
C ALA A 118 6.34 -7.49 6.49
N LYS A 119 6.66 -8.77 6.39
CA LYS A 119 6.72 -9.67 7.53
C LYS A 119 7.96 -10.55 7.48
N GLN A 120 8.48 -10.83 8.65
CA GLN A 120 9.51 -11.87 8.81
C GLN A 120 8.85 -13.24 8.86
N VAL A 121 9.38 -14.16 8.05
CA VAL A 121 9.04 -15.59 8.10
C VAL A 121 10.34 -16.36 8.24
N ASN A 122 10.58 -16.93 9.42
CA ASN A 122 11.87 -17.52 9.76
C ASN A 122 13.02 -16.49 9.65
N ASN A 123 13.97 -16.70 8.72
CA ASN A 123 15.10 -15.81 8.46
C ASN A 123 14.98 -15.10 7.10
N GLU A 124 13.78 -15.01 6.57
CA GLU A 124 13.48 -14.35 5.29
C GLU A 124 12.44 -13.27 5.51
N VAL A 125 12.40 -12.30 4.61
CA VAL A 125 11.39 -11.25 4.59
C VAL A 125 10.50 -11.42 3.39
N GLU A 126 9.21 -11.47 3.64
CA GLU A 126 8.18 -11.36 2.63
C GLU A 126 7.72 -9.90 2.55
N ILE A 127 7.82 -9.31 1.35
CA ILE A 127 7.34 -7.96 1.07
C ILE A 127 6.12 -8.07 0.18
N TYR A 128 5.08 -7.32 0.52
CA TYR A 128 3.82 -7.26 -0.22
C TYR A 128 3.59 -5.84 -0.73
N ALA A 129 3.13 -5.74 -1.98
CA ALA A 129 2.74 -4.49 -2.61
C ALA A 129 1.33 -4.61 -3.19
N SER A 130 0.44 -3.74 -2.77
CA SER A 130 -0.93 -3.60 -3.27
C SER A 130 -0.91 -2.74 -4.52
N VAL A 131 -0.99 -3.36 -5.70
CA VAL A 131 -0.86 -2.70 -7.01
C VAL A 131 -2.20 -2.63 -7.69
N VAL A 132 -2.56 -1.46 -8.18
CA VAL A 132 -3.82 -1.25 -8.90
C VAL A 132 -3.61 -0.36 -10.12
N SER A 133 -4.56 -0.40 -11.03
CA SER A 133 -4.73 0.55 -12.13
C SER A 133 -5.64 1.70 -11.70
N GLY A 134 -5.57 2.82 -12.37
CA GLY A 134 -6.38 3.98 -12.00
C GLY A 134 -6.49 5.03 -13.10
N THR A 135 -7.39 5.98 -12.92
CA THR A 135 -7.60 7.09 -13.84
C THR A 135 -6.92 8.35 -13.32
N TYR A 136 -6.12 9.00 -14.16
CA TYR A 136 -5.49 10.28 -13.87
C TYR A 136 -5.65 11.23 -15.05
N GLN A 137 -6.14 12.45 -14.80
CA GLN A 137 -6.43 13.46 -15.82
C GLN A 137 -7.33 12.94 -16.96
N GLY A 138 -8.33 12.11 -16.61
CA GLY A 138 -9.27 11.56 -17.58
C GLY A 138 -8.70 10.44 -18.47
N GLN A 139 -7.54 9.91 -18.15
CA GLN A 139 -6.91 8.79 -18.85
C GLN A 139 -6.68 7.64 -17.89
N ASP A 140 -6.92 6.43 -18.36
CA ASP A 140 -6.62 5.21 -17.62
C ASP A 140 -5.13 4.88 -17.72
N HIS A 141 -4.56 4.52 -16.58
CA HIS A 141 -3.18 4.09 -16.44
C HIS A 141 -3.19 2.70 -15.80
N GLU A 142 -2.95 1.72 -16.62
CA GLU A 142 -2.91 0.33 -16.19
C GLU A 142 -1.54 -0.02 -15.61
N SER A 143 -1.56 -0.74 -14.51
CA SER A 143 -0.35 -1.35 -13.95
C SER A 143 -0.04 -2.67 -14.67
N ALA A 144 1.23 -2.95 -14.88
CA ALA A 144 1.66 -4.20 -15.50
C ALA A 144 2.47 -5.06 -14.48
N PRO A 145 2.27 -6.38 -14.51
CA PRO A 145 1.51 -7.17 -15.50
C PRO A 145 -0.01 -7.16 -15.29
N SER A 146 -0.51 -6.72 -14.12
CA SER A 146 -1.93 -6.63 -13.75
C SER A 146 -2.12 -5.82 -12.48
N ASP A 147 -3.36 -5.58 -12.06
CA ASP A 147 -3.71 -5.33 -10.67
C ASP A 147 -3.40 -6.56 -9.81
N GLY A 148 -3.32 -6.39 -8.50
CA GLY A 148 -3.18 -7.49 -7.56
C GLY A 148 -2.28 -7.20 -6.37
N LEU A 149 -2.17 -8.16 -5.48
CA LEU A 149 -1.16 -8.18 -4.43
C LEU A 149 0.09 -8.88 -4.94
N PHE A 150 1.19 -8.18 -4.97
CA PHE A 150 2.47 -8.71 -5.42
C PHE A 150 3.35 -9.04 -4.21
N LYS A 151 3.86 -10.28 -4.17
CA LYS A 151 4.74 -10.81 -3.14
C LYS A 151 6.18 -10.90 -3.67
N SER A 152 7.15 -10.41 -2.91
CA SER A 152 8.57 -10.57 -3.16
C SER A 152 9.25 -11.27 -2.00
N LEU A 153 10.16 -12.22 -2.29
CA LEU A 153 10.99 -12.96 -1.34
C LEU A 153 12.48 -12.58 -1.42
N ASN A 154 12.82 -11.58 -2.23
CA ASN A 154 14.22 -11.23 -2.52
C ASN A 154 14.45 -9.71 -2.50
N GLY A 155 13.80 -9.02 -1.56
CA GLY A 155 13.99 -7.59 -1.35
C GLY A 155 13.52 -6.70 -2.51
N GLY A 156 12.48 -7.14 -3.22
CA GLY A 156 11.86 -6.40 -4.32
C GLY A 156 12.51 -6.62 -5.69
N GLN A 157 13.44 -7.59 -5.84
CA GLN A 157 14.07 -7.85 -7.13
C GLN A 157 13.12 -8.53 -8.12
N THR A 158 12.26 -9.42 -7.62
CA THR A 158 11.19 -10.05 -8.40
C THR A 158 9.89 -10.10 -7.60
N TRP A 159 8.77 -10.11 -8.31
CA TRP A 159 7.44 -10.07 -7.73
C TRP A 159 6.54 -11.13 -8.38
N THR A 160 5.68 -11.73 -7.58
CA THR A 160 4.65 -12.68 -8.01
C THR A 160 3.30 -12.19 -7.54
N GLN A 161 2.33 -12.07 -8.44
CA GLN A 161 0.96 -11.78 -8.12
C GLN A 161 0.34 -12.99 -7.39
N VAL A 162 -0.34 -12.75 -6.26
CA VAL A 162 -0.81 -13.82 -5.36
C VAL A 162 -2.31 -13.78 -5.05
N LEU A 163 -3.06 -12.72 -5.40
CA LEU A 163 -4.50 -12.71 -5.21
C LEU A 163 -5.21 -13.59 -6.25
N PRO A 164 -6.36 -14.18 -5.90
CA PRO A 164 -7.21 -14.85 -6.86
C PRO A 164 -7.87 -13.85 -7.81
N ASP A 165 -8.42 -14.38 -8.91
CA ASP A 165 -9.22 -13.60 -9.82
C ASP A 165 -10.61 -13.30 -9.25
N ILE A 166 -11.20 -12.20 -9.68
CA ILE A 166 -12.59 -11.83 -9.42
C ILE A 166 -13.47 -12.92 -10.06
N PRO A 167 -14.47 -13.48 -9.36
CA PRO A 167 -15.31 -14.54 -9.87
C PRO A 167 -15.89 -14.25 -11.26
N SER A 168 -15.75 -15.19 -12.17
CA SER A 168 -16.18 -15.11 -13.57
C SER A 168 -15.39 -14.16 -14.47
N THR A 169 -14.20 -13.77 -14.03
CA THR A 169 -13.25 -12.98 -14.81
C THR A 169 -11.88 -13.67 -14.80
N ASP A 170 -10.96 -13.20 -15.64
CA ASP A 170 -9.53 -13.55 -15.60
C ASP A 170 -8.71 -12.36 -15.05
N ILE A 171 -9.32 -11.53 -14.19
CA ILE A 171 -8.73 -10.29 -13.65
C ILE A 171 -8.58 -10.45 -12.15
N PRO A 172 -7.38 -10.29 -11.58
CA PRO A 172 -7.18 -10.34 -10.14
C PRO A 172 -7.92 -9.23 -9.39
N TYR A 173 -8.26 -9.47 -8.12
CA TYR A 173 -8.79 -8.42 -7.26
C TYR A 173 -7.82 -7.24 -7.15
N SER A 174 -8.34 -6.02 -7.16
CA SER A 174 -7.59 -4.77 -6.97
C SER A 174 -7.51 -4.44 -5.48
N PRO A 175 -6.35 -4.61 -4.82
CA PRO A 175 -6.21 -4.38 -3.38
C PRO A 175 -6.16 -2.88 -3.07
N SER A 176 -6.89 -2.45 -2.05
CA SER A 176 -6.86 -1.07 -1.54
C SER A 176 -5.98 -0.90 -0.30
N ASP A 177 -5.79 -1.99 0.43
CA ASP A 177 -5.09 -2.00 1.71
C ASP A 177 -4.63 -3.42 2.07
N ILE A 178 -3.51 -3.53 2.75
CA ILE A 178 -3.00 -4.78 3.29
C ILE A 178 -2.60 -4.60 4.75
N GLU A 179 -3.07 -5.49 5.60
CA GLU A 179 -2.72 -5.52 7.01
C GLU A 179 -2.17 -6.90 7.40
N ILE A 180 -1.07 -6.92 8.17
CA ILE A 180 -0.51 -8.13 8.74
C ILE A 180 -0.75 -8.10 10.25
N THR A 181 -1.58 -9.01 10.74
CA THR A 181 -1.92 -9.08 12.17
C THR A 181 -0.72 -9.54 13.01
N ALA A 182 -0.77 -9.33 14.31
CA ALA A 182 0.26 -9.78 15.24
C ALA A 182 0.46 -11.32 15.23
N SER A 183 -0.50 -12.10 14.74
CA SER A 183 -0.36 -13.55 14.51
C SER A 183 0.22 -13.90 13.14
N GLY A 184 0.54 -12.91 12.30
CA GLY A 184 1.09 -13.11 10.96
C GLY A 184 0.06 -13.40 9.87
N ASN A 185 -1.24 -13.34 10.19
CA ASN A 185 -2.30 -13.45 9.18
C ASN A 185 -2.32 -12.19 8.33
N ILE A 186 -2.54 -12.37 7.03
CA ILE A 186 -2.63 -11.29 6.05
C ILE A 186 -4.11 -11.03 5.75
N ILE A 187 -4.50 -9.78 5.78
CA ILE A 187 -5.85 -9.32 5.44
C ILE A 187 -5.73 -8.28 4.34
N VAL A 188 -6.50 -8.44 3.28
CA VAL A 188 -6.52 -7.52 2.15
C VAL A 188 -7.93 -7.02 1.93
N GLY A 189 -8.08 -5.70 1.90
CA GLY A 189 -9.29 -5.04 1.45
C GLY A 189 -9.21 -4.71 -0.02
N THR A 190 -10.33 -4.81 -0.74
CA THR A 190 -10.35 -4.53 -2.16
C THR A 190 -11.09 -3.24 -2.50
N MET A 191 -10.75 -2.69 -3.64
CA MET A 191 -11.46 -1.61 -4.32
C MET A 191 -11.94 -2.08 -5.69
N LYS A 192 -12.82 -1.30 -6.31
CA LYS A 192 -13.20 -1.55 -7.70
C LYS A 192 -12.01 -1.36 -8.63
N ASN A 193 -11.85 -2.28 -9.60
CA ASN A 193 -10.96 -2.09 -10.73
C ASN A 193 -11.51 -1.01 -11.70
N LEU A 194 -10.82 -0.78 -12.82
CA LEU A 194 -11.27 0.19 -13.84
C LEU A 194 -12.61 -0.18 -14.49
N ASP A 195 -12.94 -1.47 -14.55
CA ASP A 195 -14.23 -1.96 -15.09
C ASP A 195 -15.37 -1.85 -14.07
N GLY A 196 -15.05 -1.54 -12.81
CA GLY A 196 -16.03 -1.37 -11.74
C GLY A 196 -16.29 -2.65 -10.93
N ASP A 197 -15.46 -3.68 -11.10
CA ASP A 197 -15.61 -5.00 -10.47
C ASP A 197 -14.72 -5.17 -9.23
N GLY A 198 -15.00 -6.18 -8.42
CA GLY A 198 -14.16 -6.68 -7.33
C GLY A 198 -14.09 -5.83 -6.07
N GLY A 199 -14.86 -4.73 -5.98
CA GLY A 199 -14.83 -3.85 -4.82
C GLY A 199 -15.47 -4.44 -3.57
N ALA A 200 -15.04 -3.96 -2.39
CA ALA A 200 -15.57 -4.30 -1.06
C ALA A 200 -15.50 -5.79 -0.66
N ALA A 201 -14.59 -6.55 -1.25
CA ALA A 201 -14.24 -7.88 -0.78
C ALA A 201 -13.13 -7.81 0.28
N ILE A 202 -13.12 -8.78 1.19
CA ILE A 202 -12.08 -8.97 2.19
C ILE A 202 -11.46 -10.33 1.95
N LEU A 203 -10.17 -10.36 1.70
CA LEU A 203 -9.40 -11.59 1.49
C LEU A 203 -8.48 -11.82 2.68
N THR A 204 -8.38 -13.07 3.11
CA THR A 204 -7.51 -13.45 4.22
C THR A 204 -6.67 -14.65 3.86
N SER A 205 -5.41 -14.63 4.30
CA SER A 205 -4.46 -15.74 4.15
C SER A 205 -3.53 -15.84 5.35
N THR A 206 -3.07 -17.05 5.64
CA THR A 206 -2.04 -17.27 6.66
C THR A 206 -0.63 -17.27 6.07
N THR A 207 -0.48 -17.59 4.78
CA THR A 207 0.83 -17.71 4.12
C THR A 207 1.07 -16.64 3.06
N GLY A 208 0.01 -16.06 2.47
CA GLY A 208 0.11 -15.11 1.37
C GLY A 208 0.49 -15.73 0.02
N ASP A 209 0.35 -17.05 -0.12
CA ASP A 209 0.58 -17.74 -1.39
C ASP A 209 -0.70 -17.74 -2.24
N SER A 210 -0.58 -17.92 -3.56
CA SER A 210 -1.68 -17.74 -4.51
C SER A 210 -2.88 -18.66 -4.30
N ASP A 211 -2.67 -19.82 -3.67
CA ASP A 211 -3.73 -20.82 -3.39
C ASP A 211 -4.26 -20.78 -1.95
N SER A 212 -3.84 -19.79 -1.15
CA SER A 212 -4.11 -19.74 0.29
C SER A 212 -5.21 -18.77 0.71
N TRP A 213 -5.86 -18.12 -0.22
CA TRP A 213 -6.80 -17.03 0.05
C TRP A 213 -8.22 -17.51 0.29
N SER A 214 -8.80 -17.02 1.39
CA SER A 214 -10.24 -17.10 1.67
C SER A 214 -10.88 -15.75 1.37
N ILE A 215 -11.98 -15.76 0.61
CA ILE A 215 -12.66 -14.55 0.16
C ILE A 215 -13.96 -14.39 0.94
N SER A 216 -14.17 -13.22 1.53
CA SER A 216 -15.45 -12.81 2.11
C SER A 216 -16.03 -11.65 1.30
N ASN A 217 -17.17 -11.90 0.66
CA ASN A 217 -17.95 -10.89 -0.05
C ASN A 217 -19.19 -10.43 0.73
N GLN A 218 -19.29 -10.76 2.01
CA GLN A 218 -20.47 -10.44 2.82
C GLN A 218 -20.75 -8.94 2.87
N PHE A 219 -19.71 -8.14 2.96
CA PHE A 219 -19.83 -6.68 2.98
C PHE A 219 -20.32 -6.14 1.63
N GLN A 220 -19.79 -6.66 0.53
CA GLN A 220 -20.24 -6.35 -0.82
C GLN A 220 -21.74 -6.68 -1.00
N LEU A 221 -22.14 -7.89 -0.63
CA LEU A 221 -23.54 -8.32 -0.71
C LEU A 221 -24.48 -7.46 0.13
N LEU A 222 -24.04 -7.04 1.33
CA LEU A 222 -24.80 -6.14 2.19
C LEU A 222 -25.04 -4.79 1.51
N ILE A 223 -24.02 -4.23 0.86
CA ILE A 223 -24.12 -2.95 0.15
C ILE A 223 -24.97 -3.07 -1.10
N GLU A 224 -24.78 -4.11 -1.91
CA GLU A 224 -25.56 -4.37 -3.12
C GLU A 224 -27.05 -4.59 -2.82
N SER A 225 -27.38 -5.21 -1.68
CA SER A 225 -28.77 -5.41 -1.24
C SER A 225 -29.47 -4.10 -0.85
N ASN A 226 -28.73 -3.02 -0.67
CA ASN A 226 -29.26 -1.72 -0.27
C ASN A 226 -29.13 -0.72 -1.44
N SER A 227 -30.23 -0.52 -2.17
CA SER A 227 -30.27 0.29 -3.41
C SER A 227 -29.83 1.76 -3.25
N ASN A 228 -29.59 2.23 -2.02
CA ASN A 228 -29.18 3.60 -1.73
C ASN A 228 -27.68 3.75 -1.49
N TYR A 229 -26.91 2.67 -1.52
CA TYR A 229 -25.47 2.71 -1.27
C TYR A 229 -24.67 2.27 -2.47
N ASN A 230 -23.64 3.05 -2.79
CA ASN A 230 -22.61 2.62 -3.72
C ASN A 230 -21.62 1.70 -3.01
N ILE A 231 -21.02 0.76 -3.73
CA ILE A 231 -19.91 -0.04 -3.23
C ILE A 231 -18.78 0.93 -2.83
N PRO A 232 -18.20 0.83 -1.61
CA PRO A 232 -17.10 1.65 -1.20
C PRO A 232 -15.95 1.56 -2.21
N GLY A 233 -15.39 2.68 -2.57
CA GLY A 233 -14.22 2.74 -3.43
C GLY A 233 -12.95 2.22 -2.75
N ARG A 234 -13.01 1.91 -1.41
CA ARG A 234 -11.82 1.56 -0.66
C ARG A 234 -12.18 0.98 0.71
N ILE A 235 -11.46 -0.08 1.11
CA ILE A 235 -11.43 -0.59 2.48
C ILE A 235 -10.05 -0.29 3.06
N ILE A 236 -9.97 0.16 4.30
CA ILE A 236 -8.74 0.37 5.06
C ILE A 236 -8.87 -0.39 6.38
N PHE A 237 -7.82 -1.10 6.76
CA PHE A 237 -7.73 -1.83 8.00
C PHE A 237 -6.76 -1.21 8.99
N SER A 238 -6.94 -1.58 10.25
CA SER A 238 -5.94 -1.40 11.29
C SER A 238 -6.01 -2.57 12.25
N SER A 239 -4.90 -3.28 12.42
CA SER A 239 -4.81 -4.39 13.35
C SER A 239 -4.55 -3.91 14.77
N CYS A 240 -5.02 -4.71 15.74
CA CYS A 240 -4.73 -4.48 17.14
C CYS A 240 -3.49 -5.29 17.56
N THR A 241 -2.41 -4.62 17.91
CA THR A 241 -1.14 -5.27 18.30
C THR A 241 -1.26 -6.11 19.57
N SER A 242 -2.16 -5.74 20.50
CA SER A 242 -2.40 -6.47 21.75
C SER A 242 -3.39 -7.61 21.62
N ASN A 243 -4.16 -7.69 20.52
CA ASN A 243 -5.09 -8.79 20.25
C ASN A 243 -5.14 -9.10 18.76
N PRO A 244 -4.44 -10.16 18.31
CA PRO A 244 -4.31 -10.50 16.88
C PRO A 244 -5.63 -10.88 16.19
N ASN A 245 -6.69 -11.09 16.96
CA ASN A 245 -8.03 -11.44 16.43
C ASN A 245 -8.92 -10.20 16.20
N ILE A 246 -8.44 -9.01 16.50
CA ILE A 246 -9.18 -7.76 16.29
C ILE A 246 -8.55 -6.96 15.17
N VAL A 247 -9.37 -6.68 14.17
CA VAL A 247 -9.07 -5.76 13.07
C VAL A 247 -10.23 -4.80 12.94
N TYR A 248 -9.94 -3.54 12.78
CA TYR A 248 -10.91 -2.46 12.62
C TYR A 248 -10.99 -2.02 11.16
#